data_f9f59864b364905cf7fa3756e7f7d2ee
#
_entry.id   f9f59864b364905cf7fa3756e7f7d2ee
#
_cell.length_a   1.000
_cell.length_b   1.000
_cell.length_c   1.000
_cell.angle_alpha   90.00
_cell.angle_beta   90.00
_cell.angle_gamma   90.00
#
_symmetry.space_group_name_H-M   'P 1'
#
loop_
_entity.id
_entity.type
_entity.pdbx_description
1 polymer ?
#
loop_
_entity_poly.entity_id
_entity_poly.type
_entity_poly.pdbx_seq_one_letter_code
_entity_poly.pdbx_strand_id
1 'polypeptide(L)'
;MIIAYIDFKSLDCYLALDPLVALAQDCNVSIDWRPFVSRERALPTLVDDEDVTHTHHRTRADGELKLHVHYAGLRGLAITPQRRLVETHQALASLSRIEGDQTEFVVRCFDTHWRAQQDINNVEWLTKTAADCGVSLRESSPDLDVLQIEAEDAGLFDAPTCVIDGQLFMGRAHLPLMRRLLEVAPDTTNPAQLL
;
A
#
# COMPACT_ATOMS: atom_id res chain seq x y z
N MET A 1 3.36 -15.70 -6.91
CA MET A 1 2.85 -14.32 -7.17
C MET A 1 2.38 -13.73 -5.86
N ILE A 2 2.64 -12.44 -5.63
CA ILE A 2 2.14 -11.68 -4.47
C ILE A 2 1.00 -10.80 -4.97
N ILE A 3 -0.15 -10.79 -4.29
CA ILE A 3 -1.18 -9.77 -4.48
C ILE A 3 -0.97 -8.72 -3.40
N ALA A 4 -0.84 -7.44 -3.78
CA ALA A 4 -0.56 -6.35 -2.84
C ALA A 4 -1.65 -5.27 -2.93
N TYR A 5 -2.43 -5.14 -1.88
CA TYR A 5 -3.44 -4.10 -1.75
C TYR A 5 -2.82 -2.85 -1.13
N ILE A 6 -2.95 -1.71 -1.82
CA ILE A 6 -2.30 -0.45 -1.47
C ILE A 6 -3.22 0.75 -1.59
N ASP A 7 -2.88 1.80 -0.83
CA ASP A 7 -3.38 3.15 -1.02
C ASP A 7 -2.21 4.12 -1.11
N PHE A 8 -2.20 4.98 -2.11
CA PHE A 8 -1.12 5.95 -2.32
C PHE A 8 -1.02 7.00 -1.22
N LYS A 9 -2.10 7.29 -0.50
CA LYS A 9 -2.08 8.20 0.66
C LYS A 9 -1.55 7.54 1.94
N SER A 10 -1.44 6.22 1.96
CA SER A 10 -0.94 5.49 3.13
C SER A 10 0.59 5.53 3.20
N LEU A 11 1.11 6.14 4.27
CA LEU A 11 2.55 6.16 4.54
C LEU A 11 3.10 4.76 4.82
N ASP A 12 2.31 3.87 5.42
CA ASP A 12 2.68 2.47 5.62
C ASP A 12 2.86 1.74 4.29
N CYS A 13 1.99 2.00 3.29
CA CYS A 13 2.15 1.48 1.93
C CYS A 13 3.45 1.98 1.30
N TYR A 14 3.74 3.30 1.40
CA TYR A 14 4.98 3.85 0.88
C TYR A 14 6.22 3.24 1.53
N LEU A 15 6.20 3.07 2.85
CA LEU A 15 7.30 2.44 3.58
C LEU A 15 7.42 0.93 3.32
N ALA A 16 6.36 0.26 2.87
CA ALA A 16 6.38 -1.14 2.47
C ALA A 16 6.90 -1.35 1.04
N LEU A 17 6.80 -0.34 0.18
CA LEU A 17 7.04 -0.43 -1.26
C LEU A 17 8.39 -1.06 -1.62
N ASP A 18 9.50 -0.41 -1.27
CA ASP A 18 10.84 -0.91 -1.65
C ASP A 18 11.15 -2.30 -1.08
N PRO A 19 10.86 -2.58 0.24
CA PRO A 19 11.07 -3.93 0.76
C PRO A 19 10.24 -5.00 0.06
N LEU A 20 9.00 -4.66 -0.36
CA LEU A 20 8.13 -5.59 -1.06
C LEU A 20 8.62 -5.85 -2.50
N VAL A 21 9.02 -4.80 -3.21
CA VAL A 21 9.62 -4.93 -4.54
C VAL A 21 10.91 -5.75 -4.48
N ALA A 22 11.79 -5.47 -3.50
CA ALA A 22 13.01 -6.24 -3.31
C ALA A 22 12.71 -7.72 -2.98
N LEU A 23 11.71 -7.99 -2.13
CA LEU A 23 11.29 -9.36 -1.83
C LEU A 23 10.83 -10.10 -3.10
N ALA A 24 10.02 -9.46 -3.92
CA ALA A 24 9.52 -10.05 -5.16
C ALA A 24 10.66 -10.35 -6.15
N GLN A 25 11.63 -9.42 -6.29
CA GLN A 25 12.81 -9.61 -7.10
C GLN A 25 13.68 -10.76 -6.61
N ASP A 26 13.98 -10.81 -5.30
CA ASP A 26 14.81 -11.85 -4.69
C ASP A 26 14.19 -13.25 -4.84
N CYS A 27 12.85 -13.33 -4.72
CA CYS A 27 12.12 -14.59 -4.87
C CYS A 27 11.69 -14.89 -6.32
N ASN A 28 12.03 -14.02 -7.27
CA ASN A 28 11.65 -14.13 -8.69
C ASN A 28 10.13 -14.35 -8.90
N VAL A 29 9.32 -13.54 -8.21
CA VAL A 29 7.85 -13.56 -8.31
C VAL A 29 7.33 -12.19 -8.73
N SER A 30 6.17 -12.15 -9.39
CA SER A 30 5.48 -10.92 -9.75
C SER A 30 4.64 -10.40 -8.58
N ILE A 31 4.36 -9.08 -8.61
CA ILE A 31 3.38 -8.43 -7.73
C ILE A 31 2.18 -7.99 -8.58
N ASP A 32 0.99 -8.39 -8.15
CA ASP A 32 -0.29 -7.87 -8.64
C ASP A 32 -0.76 -6.77 -7.67
N TRP A 33 -0.60 -5.52 -8.10
CA TRP A 33 -0.95 -4.37 -7.28
C TRP A 33 -2.43 -4.05 -7.41
N ARG A 34 -3.13 -4.01 -6.27
CA ARG A 34 -4.57 -3.75 -6.22
C ARG A 34 -4.91 -2.51 -5.41
N PRO A 35 -5.89 -1.72 -5.86
CA PRO A 35 -6.34 -0.58 -5.09
C PRO A 35 -7.08 -1.02 -3.82
N PHE A 36 -6.85 -0.28 -2.74
CA PHE A 36 -7.61 -0.38 -1.50
C PHE A 36 -7.73 1.02 -0.90
N VAL A 37 -8.95 1.50 -0.69
CA VAL A 37 -9.18 2.83 -0.11
C VAL A 37 -9.03 2.73 1.41
N SER A 38 -7.89 3.16 1.92
CA SER A 38 -7.62 3.16 3.37
C SER A 38 -8.55 4.13 4.09
N ARG A 39 -9.12 3.68 5.20
CA ARG A 39 -9.89 4.55 6.09
C ARG A 39 -8.94 5.48 6.82
N GLU A 40 -9.01 6.76 6.49
CA GLU A 40 -8.25 7.76 7.23
C GLU A 40 -8.78 7.85 8.66
N ARG A 41 -7.89 7.63 9.60
CA ARG A 41 -8.16 7.99 10.99
C ARG A 41 -7.87 9.48 11.13
N ALA A 42 -8.92 10.29 11.20
CA ALA A 42 -8.76 11.70 11.53
C ALA A 42 -7.90 11.82 12.80
N LEU A 43 -6.82 12.62 12.73
CA LEU A 43 -6.08 12.96 13.94
C LEU A 43 -7.04 13.71 14.86
N PRO A 44 -7.22 13.27 16.11
CA PRO A 44 -8.08 13.99 17.04
C PRO A 44 -7.59 15.43 17.18
N THR A 45 -8.47 16.40 16.95
CA THR A 45 -8.18 17.79 17.26
C THR A 45 -8.05 17.96 18.77
N LEU A 46 -7.10 18.80 19.20
CA LEU A 46 -7.00 19.19 20.60
C LEU A 46 -8.33 19.82 21.04
N VAL A 47 -8.99 19.22 22.02
CA VAL A 47 -10.18 19.77 22.69
C VAL A 47 -9.80 20.01 24.15
N ASP A 48 -10.31 21.09 24.72
CA ASP A 48 -9.97 21.56 26.08
C ASP A 48 -10.39 20.58 27.19
N ASP A 49 -11.26 19.60 26.91
CA ASP A 49 -11.73 18.58 27.84
C ASP A 49 -11.61 17.19 27.19
N GLU A 50 -10.36 16.74 27.00
CA GLU A 50 -10.08 15.43 26.39
C GLU A 50 -10.43 14.29 27.36
N ASP A 51 -11.31 13.40 26.91
CA ASP A 51 -11.51 12.13 27.59
C ASP A 51 -10.29 11.18 27.38
N VAL A 52 -10.25 10.12 28.15
CA VAL A 52 -9.16 9.11 28.09
C VAL A 52 -9.05 8.51 26.68
N THR A 53 -10.15 8.35 25.98
CA THR A 53 -10.20 7.76 24.64
C THR A 53 -9.53 8.66 23.61
N HIS A 54 -9.82 9.97 23.63
CA HIS A 54 -9.19 10.96 22.75
C HIS A 54 -7.68 11.05 23.01
N THR A 55 -7.26 11.07 24.29
CA THR A 55 -5.85 11.06 24.67
C THR A 55 -5.13 9.82 24.14
N HIS A 56 -5.74 8.63 24.26
CA HIS A 56 -5.17 7.39 23.71
C HIS A 56 -5.05 7.40 22.19
N HIS A 57 -6.08 7.85 21.49
CA HIS A 57 -6.05 7.95 20.02
C HIS A 57 -4.96 8.89 19.52
N ARG A 58 -4.82 10.05 20.16
CA ARG A 58 -3.77 11.02 19.84
C ARG A 58 -2.38 10.46 20.11
N THR A 59 -2.16 9.90 21.31
CA THR A 59 -0.87 9.32 21.69
C THR A 59 -0.45 8.20 20.73
N ARG A 60 -1.42 7.38 20.30
CA ARG A 60 -1.18 6.34 19.31
C ARG A 60 -0.79 6.93 17.95
N ALA A 61 -1.55 7.92 17.45
CA ALA A 61 -1.26 8.58 16.19
C ALA A 61 0.11 9.27 16.18
N ASP A 62 0.48 9.94 17.27
CA ASP A 62 1.80 10.56 17.44
C ASP A 62 2.92 9.52 17.51
N GLY A 63 2.67 8.38 18.14
CA GLY A 63 3.60 7.25 18.19
C GLY A 63 3.82 6.62 16.83
N GLU A 64 2.76 6.35 16.09
CA GLU A 64 2.79 5.82 14.73
C GLU A 64 3.57 6.77 13.80
N LEU A 65 3.29 8.07 13.88
CA LEU A 65 3.99 9.09 13.09
C LEU A 65 5.50 9.11 13.37
N LYS A 66 5.90 9.06 14.65
CA LYS A 66 7.32 9.02 15.04
C LYS A 66 8.02 7.77 14.50
N LEU A 67 7.34 6.62 14.53
CA LEU A 67 7.86 5.37 13.96
C LEU A 67 8.03 5.49 12.45
N HIS A 68 7.06 6.05 11.74
CA HIS A 68 7.14 6.26 10.30
C HIS A 68 8.32 7.14 9.91
N VAL A 69 8.49 8.29 10.59
CA VAL A 69 9.62 9.21 10.36
C VAL A 69 10.95 8.51 10.65
N HIS A 70 11.02 7.73 11.74
CA HIS A 70 12.22 6.97 12.08
C HIS A 70 12.58 5.94 10.99
N TYR A 71 11.63 5.11 10.57
CA TYR A 71 11.86 4.11 9.53
C TYR A 71 12.18 4.73 8.17
N ALA A 72 11.55 5.84 7.83
CA ALA A 72 11.88 6.60 6.63
C ALA A 72 13.32 7.10 6.68
N GLY A 73 13.74 7.67 7.81
CA GLY A 73 15.11 8.15 8.04
C GLY A 73 16.16 7.04 7.89
N LEU A 74 15.89 5.83 8.43
CA LEU A 74 16.77 4.67 8.27
C LEU A 74 16.97 4.26 6.79
N ARG A 75 16.02 4.61 5.92
CA ARG A 75 16.06 4.31 4.49
C ARG A 75 16.49 5.51 3.64
N GLY A 76 16.90 6.60 4.27
CA GLY A 76 17.26 7.84 3.56
C GLY A 76 16.06 8.51 2.86
N LEU A 77 14.84 8.21 3.28
CA LEU A 77 13.63 8.83 2.76
C LEU A 77 13.33 10.09 3.56
N ALA A 78 13.40 11.26 2.90
CA ALA A 78 12.88 12.49 3.47
C ALA A 78 11.37 12.53 3.27
N ILE A 79 10.60 12.24 4.33
CA ILE A 79 9.15 12.34 4.28
C ILE A 79 8.71 13.52 5.13
N THR A 80 7.82 14.35 4.58
CA THR A 80 7.04 15.28 5.38
C THR A 80 5.67 14.66 5.59
N PRO A 81 5.33 14.23 6.83
CA PRO A 81 4.03 13.66 7.10
C PRO A 81 2.95 14.67 6.75
N GLN A 82 2.11 14.32 5.81
CA GLN A 82 0.98 15.17 5.45
C GLN A 82 -0.11 14.96 6.51
N ARG A 83 -0.51 16.06 7.15
CA ARG A 83 -1.69 16.09 8.02
C ARG A 83 -2.97 16.38 7.26
N ARG A 84 -2.88 16.53 5.94
CA ARG A 84 -4.01 16.86 5.07
C ARG A 84 -4.62 15.59 4.52
N LEU A 85 -5.94 15.53 4.53
CA LEU A 85 -6.70 14.57 3.74
C LEU A 85 -6.34 14.75 2.27
N VAL A 86 -5.78 13.71 1.65
CA VAL A 86 -5.38 13.74 0.25
C VAL A 86 -6.22 12.72 -0.49
N GLU A 87 -6.86 13.20 -1.55
CA GLU A 87 -7.60 12.32 -2.45
C GLU A 87 -6.63 11.57 -3.36
N THR A 88 -6.80 10.25 -3.43
CA THR A 88 -6.00 9.37 -4.32
C THR A 88 -6.87 8.52 -5.22
N HIS A 89 -8.17 8.83 -5.30
CA HIS A 89 -9.16 8.05 -6.00
C HIS A 89 -8.82 7.84 -7.48
N GLN A 90 -8.42 8.90 -8.21
CA GLN A 90 -8.06 8.80 -9.63
C GLN A 90 -6.80 7.96 -9.85
N ALA A 91 -5.82 8.04 -8.94
CA ALA A 91 -4.62 7.22 -9.00
C ALA A 91 -4.94 5.73 -8.77
N LEU A 92 -5.80 5.43 -7.78
CA LEU A 92 -6.27 4.07 -7.51
C LEU A 92 -7.11 3.51 -8.66
N ALA A 93 -8.01 4.33 -9.23
CA ALA A 93 -8.79 3.96 -10.42
C ALA A 93 -7.88 3.70 -11.63
N SER A 94 -6.82 4.50 -11.80
CA SER A 94 -5.83 4.26 -12.87
C SER A 94 -5.06 2.97 -12.65
N LEU A 95 -4.64 2.68 -11.42
CA LEU A 95 -3.98 1.43 -11.06
C LEU A 95 -4.82 0.21 -11.46
N SER A 96 -6.13 0.21 -11.17
CA SER A 96 -7.04 -0.90 -11.52
C SER A 96 -7.21 -1.12 -13.02
N ARG A 97 -6.82 -0.13 -13.85
CA ARG A 97 -6.92 -0.17 -15.32
C ARG A 97 -5.63 -0.62 -16.01
N ILE A 98 -4.52 -0.68 -15.29
CA ILE A 98 -3.22 -1.00 -15.92
C ILE A 98 -3.22 -2.44 -16.43
N GLU A 99 -2.72 -2.62 -17.64
CA GLU A 99 -2.38 -3.91 -18.25
C GLU A 99 -0.86 -4.07 -18.28
N GLY A 100 -0.38 -5.18 -17.77
CA GLY A 100 1.05 -5.48 -17.68
C GLY A 100 1.62 -5.30 -16.27
N ASP A 101 2.92 -5.07 -16.17
CA ASP A 101 3.62 -4.87 -14.90
C ASP A 101 3.34 -3.45 -14.36
N GLN A 102 2.63 -3.40 -13.24
CA GLN A 102 2.20 -2.17 -12.58
C GLN A 102 3.29 -1.54 -11.71
N THR A 103 4.40 -2.24 -11.46
CA THR A 103 5.37 -1.89 -10.39
C THR A 103 5.99 -0.51 -10.60
N GLU A 104 6.46 -0.20 -11.81
CA GLU A 104 7.07 1.11 -12.09
C GLU A 104 6.07 2.26 -11.96
N PHE A 105 4.81 2.06 -12.39
CA PHE A 105 3.75 3.04 -12.21
C PHE A 105 3.47 3.30 -10.72
N VAL A 106 3.38 2.24 -9.92
CA VAL A 106 3.16 2.33 -8.47
C VAL A 106 4.30 3.09 -7.80
N VAL A 107 5.55 2.77 -8.14
CA VAL A 107 6.74 3.46 -7.61
C VAL A 107 6.68 4.95 -7.93
N ARG A 108 6.39 5.32 -9.19
CA ARG A 108 6.30 6.73 -9.60
C ARG A 108 5.18 7.49 -8.91
N CYS A 109 4.02 6.88 -8.73
CA CYS A 109 2.92 7.50 -7.99
C CYS A 109 3.33 7.78 -6.54
N PHE A 110 3.90 6.81 -5.85
CA PHE A 110 4.35 7.00 -4.47
C PHE A 110 5.46 8.04 -4.35
N ASP A 111 6.47 8.03 -5.21
CA ASP A 111 7.56 9.02 -5.17
C ASP A 111 7.05 10.42 -5.49
N THR A 112 6.15 10.57 -6.46
CA THR A 112 5.55 11.86 -6.79
C THR A 112 4.73 12.39 -5.61
N HIS A 113 3.96 11.53 -4.97
CA HIS A 113 3.14 11.92 -3.82
C HIS A 113 3.99 12.25 -2.59
N TRP A 114 4.88 11.35 -2.16
CA TRP A 114 5.57 11.45 -0.88
C TRP A 114 6.88 12.23 -0.93
N ARG A 115 7.66 12.13 -2.01
CA ARG A 115 8.93 12.87 -2.14
C ARG A 115 8.75 14.22 -2.81
N ALA A 116 8.07 14.25 -3.96
CA ALA A 116 7.86 15.48 -4.70
C ALA A 116 6.70 16.32 -4.16
N GLN A 117 5.85 15.75 -3.30
CA GLN A 117 4.67 16.39 -2.70
C GLN A 117 3.72 16.99 -3.75
N GLN A 118 3.58 16.29 -4.88
CA GLN A 118 2.72 16.71 -5.97
C GLN A 118 1.39 15.96 -5.93
N ASP A 119 0.38 16.57 -6.54
CA ASP A 119 -0.92 15.94 -6.72
C ASP A 119 -0.84 14.84 -7.76
N ILE A 120 -1.13 13.61 -7.34
CA ILE A 120 -1.20 12.44 -8.21
C ILE A 120 -2.62 12.14 -8.69
N ASN A 121 -3.59 13.00 -8.37
CA ASN A 121 -5.00 12.79 -8.74
C ASN A 121 -5.36 13.42 -10.09
N ASN A 122 -4.36 13.88 -10.85
CA ASN A 122 -4.53 14.47 -12.18
C ASN A 122 -4.52 13.39 -13.26
N VAL A 123 -5.64 13.26 -14.01
CA VAL A 123 -5.84 12.21 -15.02
C VAL A 123 -4.83 12.30 -16.17
N GLU A 124 -4.46 13.50 -16.63
CA GLU A 124 -3.49 13.68 -17.71
C GLU A 124 -2.09 13.21 -17.26
N TRP A 125 -1.70 13.58 -16.05
CA TRP A 125 -0.46 13.12 -15.45
C TRP A 125 -0.42 11.61 -15.30
N LEU A 126 -1.50 10.98 -14.81
CA LEU A 126 -1.62 9.54 -14.66
C LEU A 126 -1.52 8.81 -16.00
N THR A 127 -2.22 9.31 -17.02
CA THR A 127 -2.18 8.74 -18.38
C THR A 127 -0.77 8.83 -18.96
N LYS A 128 -0.11 9.99 -18.83
CA LYS A 128 1.26 10.18 -19.28
C LYS A 128 2.21 9.26 -18.52
N THR A 129 2.07 9.17 -17.20
CA THR A 129 2.93 8.33 -16.34
C THR A 129 2.79 6.85 -16.72
N ALA A 130 1.58 6.35 -17.00
CA ALA A 130 1.37 5.00 -17.48
C ALA A 130 2.09 4.75 -18.81
N ALA A 131 1.97 5.66 -19.78
CA ALA A 131 2.67 5.57 -21.05
C ALA A 131 4.19 5.60 -20.89
N ASP A 132 4.72 6.47 -20.02
CA ASP A 132 6.15 6.59 -19.71
C ASP A 132 6.71 5.32 -19.01
N CYS A 133 5.84 4.56 -18.32
CA CYS A 133 6.16 3.24 -17.74
C CYS A 133 6.01 2.08 -18.75
N GLY A 134 5.57 2.35 -19.97
CA GLY A 134 5.38 1.33 -21.00
C GLY A 134 4.15 0.44 -20.77
N VAL A 135 3.18 0.90 -19.97
CA VAL A 135 1.92 0.19 -19.70
C VAL A 135 0.73 0.91 -20.36
N SER A 136 -0.32 0.14 -20.65
CA SER A 136 -1.56 0.68 -21.19
C SER A 136 -2.66 0.71 -20.12
N LEU A 137 -3.58 1.67 -20.28
CA LEU A 137 -4.76 1.77 -19.43
C LEU A 137 -5.98 1.26 -20.22
N ARG A 138 -6.71 0.29 -19.67
CA ARG A 138 -8.01 -0.13 -20.22
C ARG A 138 -8.97 1.06 -20.28
N GLU A 139 -9.85 1.07 -21.27
CA GLU A 139 -10.85 2.13 -21.42
C GLU A 139 -11.84 2.17 -20.24
N SER A 140 -12.28 1.00 -19.77
CA SER A 140 -13.17 0.88 -18.63
C SER A 140 -12.40 0.66 -17.35
N SER A 141 -12.77 1.37 -16.28
CA SER A 141 -12.31 1.12 -14.91
C SER A 141 -13.32 0.23 -14.22
N PRO A 142 -12.88 -0.80 -13.46
CA PRO A 142 -13.72 -1.37 -12.44
C PRO A 142 -14.16 -0.28 -11.46
N ASP A 143 -15.36 -0.40 -10.92
CA ASP A 143 -15.82 0.49 -9.85
C ASP A 143 -14.98 0.23 -8.59
N LEU A 144 -14.33 1.26 -8.08
CA LEU A 144 -13.49 1.14 -6.88
C LEU A 144 -14.30 0.73 -5.66
N ASP A 145 -15.58 1.13 -5.56
CA ASP A 145 -16.43 0.73 -4.45
C ASP A 145 -16.73 -0.78 -4.50
N VAL A 146 -16.90 -1.33 -5.71
CA VAL A 146 -17.06 -2.80 -5.89
C VAL A 146 -15.77 -3.52 -5.50
N LEU A 147 -14.61 -3.06 -5.97
CA LEU A 147 -13.31 -3.65 -5.61
C LEU A 147 -13.04 -3.57 -4.10
N GLN A 148 -13.46 -2.47 -3.46
CA GLN A 148 -13.34 -2.29 -2.01
C GLN A 148 -14.20 -3.30 -1.26
N ILE A 149 -15.46 -3.47 -1.65
CA ILE A 149 -16.38 -4.43 -1.03
C ILE A 149 -15.84 -5.85 -1.19
N GLU A 150 -15.39 -6.24 -2.38
CA GLU A 150 -14.79 -7.55 -2.64
C GLU A 150 -13.57 -7.81 -1.75
N ALA A 151 -12.71 -6.80 -1.57
CA ALA A 151 -11.55 -6.89 -0.69
C ALA A 151 -11.96 -7.03 0.78
N GLU A 152 -12.93 -6.23 1.25
CA GLU A 152 -13.44 -6.29 2.63
C GLU A 152 -14.13 -7.63 2.91
N ASP A 153 -14.92 -8.17 1.97
CA ASP A 153 -15.54 -9.49 2.08
C ASP A 153 -14.51 -10.63 2.14
N ALA A 154 -13.35 -10.43 1.49
CA ALA A 154 -12.21 -11.34 1.59
C ALA A 154 -11.41 -11.19 2.91
N GLY A 155 -11.83 -10.29 3.82
CA GLY A 155 -11.23 -10.10 5.14
C GLY A 155 -10.15 -9.01 5.20
N LEU A 156 -9.97 -8.21 4.14
CA LEU A 156 -9.07 -7.07 4.17
C LEU A 156 -9.72 -5.89 4.89
N PHE A 157 -8.99 -5.23 5.76
CA PHE A 157 -9.50 -4.05 6.49
C PHE A 157 -8.51 -2.88 6.55
N ASP A 158 -7.28 -3.05 6.02
CA ASP A 158 -6.26 -2.01 6.00
C ASP A 158 -5.23 -2.28 4.87
N ALA A 159 -4.45 -1.25 4.50
CA ALA A 159 -3.35 -1.32 3.55
C ALA A 159 -2.05 -0.78 4.19
N PRO A 160 -0.87 -1.38 3.88
CA PRO A 160 -0.67 -2.45 2.90
C PRO A 160 -1.10 -3.83 3.43
N THR A 161 -1.80 -4.58 2.62
CA THR A 161 -2.06 -6.01 2.86
C THR A 161 -1.61 -6.82 1.66
N CYS A 162 -0.80 -7.85 1.92
CA CYS A 162 -0.37 -8.79 0.88
C CYS A 162 -1.12 -10.11 1.01
N VAL A 163 -1.37 -10.77 -0.13
CA VAL A 163 -1.94 -12.11 -0.18
C VAL A 163 -0.98 -13.03 -0.93
N ILE A 164 -0.63 -14.15 -0.33
CA ILE A 164 0.18 -15.22 -0.93
C ILE A 164 -0.54 -16.53 -0.65
N ASP A 165 -0.89 -17.28 -1.68
CA ASP A 165 -1.58 -18.56 -1.59
C ASP A 165 -2.82 -18.54 -0.67
N GLY A 166 -3.59 -17.43 -0.73
CA GLY A 166 -4.79 -17.21 0.06
C GLY A 166 -4.55 -16.76 1.52
N GLN A 167 -3.30 -16.66 1.96
CA GLN A 167 -2.96 -16.13 3.28
C GLN A 167 -2.79 -14.60 3.26
N LEU A 168 -3.39 -13.94 4.25
CA LEU A 168 -3.34 -12.48 4.43
C LEU A 168 -2.17 -12.06 5.32
N PHE A 169 -1.38 -11.10 4.85
CA PHE A 169 -0.25 -10.51 5.57
C PHE A 169 -0.44 -8.99 5.64
N MET A 170 -0.84 -8.49 6.80
CA MET A 170 -1.10 -7.07 7.01
C MET A 170 0.14 -6.34 7.50
N GLY A 171 0.46 -5.23 6.84
CA GLY A 171 1.59 -4.39 7.18
C GLY A 171 2.95 -5.00 6.82
N ARG A 172 4.01 -4.29 7.20
CA ARG A 172 5.41 -4.61 6.86
C ARG A 172 6.04 -5.69 7.72
N ALA A 173 5.49 -5.96 8.89
CA ALA A 173 6.10 -6.86 9.87
C ALA A 173 6.20 -8.32 9.38
N HIS A 174 5.40 -8.69 8.41
CA HIS A 174 5.30 -10.06 7.91
C HIS A 174 6.23 -10.38 6.73
N LEU A 175 6.99 -9.42 6.21
CA LEU A 175 7.91 -9.65 5.09
C LEU A 175 8.87 -10.84 5.28
N PRO A 176 9.46 -11.09 6.48
CA PRO A 176 10.31 -12.26 6.69
C PRO A 176 9.56 -13.60 6.56
N LEU A 177 8.28 -13.64 6.97
CA LEU A 177 7.45 -14.83 6.84
C LEU A 177 7.04 -15.04 5.37
N MET A 178 6.65 -13.97 4.68
CA MET A 178 6.35 -14.00 3.24
C MET A 178 7.54 -14.54 2.45
N ARG A 179 8.77 -14.11 2.77
CA ARG A 179 9.99 -14.63 2.15
C ARG A 179 10.10 -16.15 2.30
N ARG A 180 9.91 -16.68 3.51
CA ARG A 180 9.98 -18.12 3.75
C ARG A 180 8.95 -18.89 2.92
N LEU A 181 7.73 -18.38 2.82
CA LEU A 181 6.69 -19.02 2.01
C LEU A 181 7.01 -19.04 0.52
N LEU A 182 7.62 -17.96 0.01
CA LEU A 182 8.00 -17.85 -1.40
C LEU A 182 9.24 -18.66 -1.75
N GLU A 183 10.16 -18.87 -0.81
CA GLU A 183 11.38 -19.66 -0.97
C GLU A 183 11.14 -21.18 -0.82
N VAL A 184 10.12 -21.58 -0.06
CA VAL A 184 9.69 -22.97 -0.01
C VAL A 184 8.96 -23.28 -1.31
N ALA A 185 9.65 -23.90 -2.27
CA ALA A 185 8.98 -24.48 -3.44
C ALA A 185 7.81 -25.34 -2.96
N PRO A 186 6.69 -25.41 -3.68
CA PRO A 186 5.54 -26.21 -3.25
C PRO A 186 5.95 -27.68 -3.22
N ASP A 187 6.42 -28.14 -2.07
CA ASP A 187 6.54 -29.55 -1.77
C ASP A 187 5.11 -30.04 -1.53
N THR A 188 4.52 -30.63 -2.56
CA THR A 188 3.11 -31.00 -2.69
C THR A 188 2.68 -32.12 -1.73
N THR A 189 3.44 -32.41 -0.65
CA THR A 189 3.23 -33.63 0.13
C THR A 189 2.92 -33.44 1.63
N ASN A 190 2.99 -32.24 2.23
CA ASN A 190 2.65 -32.18 3.66
C ASN A 190 2.17 -30.80 4.17
N PRO A 191 0.84 -30.58 4.31
CA PRO A 191 0.30 -29.36 4.91
C PRO A 191 0.53 -29.25 6.45
N ALA A 192 1.06 -30.27 7.10
CA ALA A 192 1.19 -30.31 8.57
C ALA A 192 2.51 -29.70 9.12
N GLN A 193 3.41 -29.18 8.28
CA GLN A 193 4.69 -28.60 8.72
C GLN A 193 4.70 -27.05 8.81
N LEU A 194 3.55 -26.40 8.65
CA LEU A 194 3.41 -24.93 8.68
C LEU A 194 2.80 -24.39 9.99
N LEU A 195 2.69 -25.20 11.05
CA LEU A 195 2.24 -24.75 12.39
C LEU A 195 3.39 -24.78 13.39
#